data_3a33672086ed3641d0f40f20a438887c
#
_entry.id   3a33672086ed3641d0f40f20a438887c
#
_cell.length_a   1.000
_cell.length_b   1.000
_cell.length_c   1.000
_cell.angle_alpha   90.00
_cell.angle_beta   90.00
_cell.angle_gamma   90.00
#
_symmetry.space_group_name_H-M   'P 1'
#
loop_
_entity.id
_entity.type
_entity.pdbx_description
1 polymer ?
#
loop_
_entity_poly.entity_id
_entity_poly.type
_entity_poly.pdbx_seq_one_letter_code
_entity_poly.pdbx_strand_id
1 'polypeptide(L)'
;GKLRNTIPERTKRIAFCRNEYLKYLRSEKYSEMQYLVVADFDGVINEINESKVKSSFKKLDWDVCTANCSDYYYDIYALRHPYWSPNDCMIAAKENEKLGLKKSQSIFYSVYSRMINLNKYPSFIEVDSAFGGLAIYKISSIPKNAKYIGVDKNNNPTCEHVLFHKFIKNSGGKIFINPQMIIGKAPHEH
;
A
#
# COMPACT_ATOMS: atom_id res chain seq x y z
N GLY A 1 20.60 -4.24 8.79
CA GLY A 1 21.02 -5.56 8.32
C GLY A 1 22.00 -5.44 7.15
N LYS A 2 22.63 -6.52 6.72
CA LYS A 2 23.68 -6.55 5.66
C LYS A 2 23.22 -5.90 4.33
N LEU A 3 21.94 -6.01 3.97
CA LEU A 3 21.39 -5.39 2.76
C LEU A 3 21.51 -3.87 2.71
N ARG A 4 21.62 -3.18 3.85
CA ARG A 4 21.79 -1.72 3.86
C ARG A 4 23.10 -1.28 3.21
N ASN A 5 24.13 -2.12 3.28
CA ASN A 5 25.44 -1.82 2.70
C ASN A 5 25.46 -1.98 1.17
N THR A 6 24.62 -2.87 0.63
CA THR A 6 24.54 -3.15 -0.82
C THR A 6 23.40 -2.40 -1.51
N ILE A 7 22.31 -2.12 -0.77
CA ILE A 7 21.14 -1.38 -1.26
C ILE A 7 20.85 -0.25 -0.25
N PRO A 8 21.50 0.91 -0.36
CA PRO A 8 21.37 2.00 0.61
C PRO A 8 19.97 2.58 0.70
N GLU A 9 19.23 2.66 -0.43
CA GLU A 9 17.88 3.19 -0.49
C GLU A 9 16.87 2.25 0.15
N ARG A 10 16.09 2.76 1.14
CA ARG A 10 15.13 1.95 1.92
C ARG A 10 14.06 1.32 1.04
N THR A 11 13.45 2.09 0.14
CA THR A 11 12.35 1.62 -0.72
C THR A 11 12.84 0.54 -1.71
N LYS A 12 14.06 0.66 -2.23
CA LYS A 12 14.70 -0.38 -3.04
C LYS A 12 14.94 -1.67 -2.24
N ARG A 13 15.36 -1.57 -0.96
CA ARG A 13 15.53 -2.76 -0.11
C ARG A 13 14.23 -3.48 0.16
N ILE A 14 13.15 -2.72 0.47
CA ILE A 14 11.83 -3.31 0.69
C ILE A 14 11.35 -3.98 -0.60
N ALA A 15 11.46 -3.31 -1.74
CA ALA A 15 11.11 -3.88 -3.03
C ALA A 15 11.90 -5.17 -3.33
N PHE A 16 13.20 -5.19 -3.05
CA PHE A 16 14.04 -6.40 -3.17
C PHE A 16 13.49 -7.55 -2.32
N CYS A 17 13.24 -7.31 -1.03
CA CYS A 17 12.72 -8.34 -0.13
C CYS A 17 11.32 -8.84 -0.56
N ARG A 18 10.45 -7.93 -0.99
CA ARG A 18 9.12 -8.30 -1.48
C ARG A 18 9.18 -9.11 -2.79
N ASN A 19 10.13 -8.84 -3.67
CA ASN A 19 10.34 -9.63 -4.88
C ASN A 19 10.79 -11.07 -4.59
N GLU A 20 11.45 -11.31 -3.45
CA GLU A 20 11.84 -12.67 -3.08
C GLU A 20 10.60 -13.57 -2.84
N TYR A 21 9.59 -13.12 -2.09
CA TYR A 21 8.42 -13.95 -1.91
C TYR A 21 7.59 -14.12 -3.20
N LEU A 22 7.64 -13.16 -4.15
CA LEU A 22 7.01 -13.34 -5.46
C LEU A 22 7.64 -14.48 -6.28
N LYS A 23 8.93 -14.74 -6.10
CA LYS A 23 9.59 -15.90 -6.71
C LYS A 23 9.01 -17.21 -6.15
N TYR A 24 8.84 -17.29 -4.81
CA TYR A 24 8.19 -18.43 -4.18
C TYR A 24 6.74 -18.61 -4.63
N LEU A 25 5.99 -17.53 -4.66
CA LEU A 25 4.59 -17.56 -5.12
C LEU A 25 4.43 -18.15 -6.53
N ARG A 26 5.40 -17.92 -7.39
CA ARG A 26 5.43 -18.40 -8.79
C ARG A 26 5.95 -19.83 -8.94
N SER A 27 6.36 -20.47 -7.87
CA SER A 27 6.79 -21.87 -7.90
C SER A 27 5.59 -22.83 -7.91
N GLU A 28 5.80 -24.05 -8.43
CA GLU A 28 4.77 -25.09 -8.47
C GLU A 28 4.18 -25.41 -7.10
N LYS A 29 4.98 -25.27 -6.04
CA LYS A 29 4.55 -25.53 -4.65
C LYS A 29 3.31 -24.73 -4.24
N TYR A 30 3.08 -23.56 -4.82
CA TYR A 30 1.98 -22.64 -4.47
C TYR A 30 0.97 -22.47 -5.61
N SER A 31 1.00 -23.31 -6.64
CA SER A 31 0.13 -23.22 -7.82
C SER A 31 -1.37 -23.30 -7.48
N GLU A 32 -1.73 -24.02 -6.42
CA GLU A 32 -3.13 -24.21 -5.95
C GLU A 32 -3.61 -23.05 -5.06
N MET A 33 -2.75 -22.12 -4.67
CA MET A 33 -3.14 -20.99 -3.83
C MET A 33 -3.94 -19.97 -4.65
N GLN A 34 -5.05 -19.52 -4.09
CA GLN A 34 -5.91 -18.52 -4.74
C GLN A 34 -5.58 -17.08 -4.27
N TYR A 35 -5.10 -16.93 -3.05
CA TYR A 35 -4.86 -15.63 -2.44
C TYR A 35 -3.44 -15.53 -1.85
N LEU A 36 -2.86 -14.36 -2.00
CA LEU A 36 -1.65 -13.92 -1.32
C LEU A 36 -2.03 -12.87 -0.28
N VAL A 37 -1.64 -13.06 0.97
CA VAL A 37 -1.73 -12.03 2.01
C VAL A 37 -0.35 -11.46 2.25
N VAL A 38 -0.22 -10.15 2.15
CA VAL A 38 1.00 -9.40 2.47
C VAL A 38 0.73 -8.56 3.70
N ALA A 39 1.60 -8.62 4.69
CA ALA A 39 1.44 -7.94 5.96
C ALA A 39 2.77 -7.38 6.47
N ASP A 40 2.73 -6.20 7.08
CA ASP A 40 3.87 -5.63 7.82
C ASP A 40 3.82 -6.07 9.29
N PHE A 41 4.92 -6.60 9.80
CA PHE A 41 5.04 -7.10 11.18
C PHE A 41 5.82 -6.10 12.08
N ASP A 42 5.50 -4.82 11.95
CA ASP A 42 6.15 -3.72 12.70
C ASP A 42 5.29 -3.18 13.85
N GLY A 43 4.26 -3.95 14.27
CA GLY A 43 3.38 -3.63 15.38
C GLY A 43 2.08 -2.93 15.02
N VAL A 44 1.83 -2.64 13.74
CA VAL A 44 0.57 -2.03 13.27
C VAL A 44 -0.58 -3.03 13.29
N ILE A 45 -0.28 -4.34 13.08
CA ILE A 45 -1.28 -5.41 13.00
C ILE A 45 -1.46 -6.04 14.38
N ASN A 46 -2.38 -5.52 15.18
CA ASN A 46 -2.67 -6.02 16.52
C ASN A 46 -4.15 -6.27 16.80
N GLU A 47 -5.06 -5.88 15.89
CA GLU A 47 -6.50 -6.06 16.05
C GLU A 47 -7.13 -6.92 14.95
N ILE A 48 -6.35 -7.46 14.02
CA ILE A 48 -6.89 -8.30 12.94
C ILE A 48 -7.48 -9.60 13.48
N ASN A 49 -8.62 -10.00 12.94
CA ASN A 49 -9.26 -11.28 13.25
C ASN A 49 -10.00 -11.82 12.01
N GLU A 50 -10.52 -13.02 12.13
CA GLU A 50 -11.19 -13.72 11.04
C GLU A 50 -12.38 -12.93 10.47
N SER A 51 -13.20 -12.30 11.32
CA SER A 51 -14.37 -11.51 10.88
C SER A 51 -13.95 -10.32 10.02
N LYS A 52 -12.88 -9.62 10.42
CA LYS A 52 -12.33 -8.48 9.67
C LYS A 52 -11.77 -8.92 8.30
N VAL A 53 -11.07 -10.05 8.24
CA VAL A 53 -10.60 -10.62 6.98
C VAL A 53 -11.78 -11.06 6.10
N LYS A 54 -12.76 -11.78 6.67
CA LYS A 54 -13.97 -12.23 5.96
C LYS A 54 -14.79 -11.06 5.41
N SER A 55 -14.72 -9.87 6.02
CA SER A 55 -15.41 -8.68 5.51
C SER A 55 -14.97 -8.33 4.08
N SER A 56 -13.72 -8.65 3.69
CA SER A 56 -13.20 -8.39 2.35
C SER A 56 -13.93 -9.21 1.27
N PHE A 57 -14.47 -10.37 1.63
CA PHE A 57 -15.16 -11.27 0.70
C PHE A 57 -16.65 -10.97 0.55
N LYS A 58 -17.17 -9.95 1.23
CA LYS A 58 -18.53 -9.42 1.00
C LYS A 58 -18.68 -8.71 -0.33
N LYS A 59 -17.58 -8.22 -0.89
CA LYS A 59 -17.50 -7.66 -2.24
C LYS A 59 -16.81 -8.70 -3.15
N LEU A 60 -17.36 -9.01 -4.29
CA LEU A 60 -16.86 -10.09 -5.16
C LEU A 60 -15.87 -9.61 -6.23
N ASP A 61 -16.03 -8.37 -6.70
CA ASP A 61 -15.33 -7.82 -7.87
C ASP A 61 -14.09 -6.98 -7.48
N TRP A 62 -13.24 -7.49 -6.62
CA TRP A 62 -11.93 -6.90 -6.32
C TRP A 62 -10.80 -7.87 -6.69
N ASP A 63 -9.64 -7.34 -6.99
CA ASP A 63 -8.40 -8.06 -7.26
C ASP A 63 -7.38 -7.86 -6.14
N VAL A 64 -7.40 -6.68 -5.53
CA VAL A 64 -6.63 -6.36 -4.32
C VAL A 64 -7.56 -5.70 -3.31
N CYS A 65 -7.52 -6.19 -2.08
CA CYS A 65 -8.26 -5.62 -0.96
C CYS A 65 -7.27 -5.25 0.14
N THR A 66 -7.20 -3.96 0.50
CA THR A 66 -6.25 -3.44 1.47
C THR A 66 -6.92 -3.03 2.77
N ALA A 67 -6.16 -3.00 3.84
CA ALA A 67 -6.65 -2.74 5.19
C ALA A 67 -6.87 -1.25 5.47
N ASN A 68 -7.48 -1.00 6.64
CA ASN A 68 -7.72 0.30 7.25
C ASN A 68 -7.30 0.26 8.74
N CYS A 69 -7.21 1.42 9.36
CA CYS A 69 -7.01 1.58 10.80
C CYS A 69 -8.27 2.07 11.50
N SER A 70 -8.35 1.86 12.83
CA SER A 70 -9.54 2.16 13.63
C SER A 70 -9.77 3.66 13.85
N ASP A 71 -8.77 4.48 13.70
CA ASP A 71 -8.81 5.94 13.88
C ASP A 71 -8.79 6.69 12.54
N TYR A 72 -7.74 6.55 11.77
CA TYR A 72 -7.60 7.15 10.43
C TYR A 72 -6.74 6.30 9.51
N TYR A 73 -6.95 6.43 8.21
CA TYR A 73 -6.10 5.81 7.20
C TYR A 73 -4.75 6.54 7.15
N TYR A 74 -3.67 5.87 7.56
CA TYR A 74 -2.37 6.51 7.77
C TYR A 74 -1.42 6.41 6.57
N ASP A 75 -1.56 5.37 5.74
CA ASP A 75 -0.56 5.02 4.72
C ASP A 75 -0.70 5.84 3.43
N ILE A 76 -0.52 7.16 3.56
CA ILE A 76 -0.60 8.11 2.45
C ILE A 76 0.53 7.89 1.45
N TYR A 77 1.65 7.30 1.87
CA TYR A 77 2.78 7.03 0.99
C TYR A 77 2.45 5.94 -0.07
N ALA A 78 1.69 4.92 0.30
CA ALA A 78 1.19 3.91 -0.64
C ALA A 78 -0.10 4.34 -1.38
N LEU A 79 -0.80 5.36 -0.88
CA LEU A 79 -2.09 5.75 -1.42
C LEU A 79 -1.96 6.50 -2.75
N ARG A 80 -2.75 6.05 -3.74
CA ARG A 80 -3.01 6.78 -4.99
C ARG A 80 -4.51 6.72 -5.28
N HIS A 81 -5.12 7.89 -5.39
CA HIS A 81 -6.54 8.06 -5.68
C HIS A 81 -6.74 9.41 -6.39
N PRO A 82 -7.53 9.51 -7.47
CA PRO A 82 -7.61 10.69 -8.33
C PRO A 82 -7.86 12.01 -7.61
N TYR A 83 -8.70 11.99 -6.56
CA TYR A 83 -9.08 13.19 -5.83
C TYR A 83 -8.45 13.29 -4.44
N TRP A 84 -8.24 12.17 -3.76
CA TRP A 84 -7.76 12.14 -2.37
C TRP A 84 -6.23 12.23 -2.29
N SER A 85 -5.52 11.46 -3.12
CA SER A 85 -4.04 11.44 -3.16
C SER A 85 -3.57 11.20 -4.60
N PRO A 86 -3.64 12.22 -5.48
CA PRO A 86 -3.40 12.03 -6.92
C PRO A 86 -1.91 11.81 -7.26
N ASN A 87 -1.01 12.20 -6.37
CA ASN A 87 0.44 12.13 -6.57
C ASN A 87 1.15 11.60 -5.32
N ASP A 88 2.45 11.36 -5.46
CA ASP A 88 3.30 10.98 -4.34
C ASP A 88 3.37 12.10 -3.30
N CYS A 89 3.04 11.77 -2.04
CA CYS A 89 2.94 12.76 -0.97
C CYS A 89 4.30 13.40 -0.63
N MET A 90 5.40 12.67 -0.79
CA MET A 90 6.75 13.20 -0.52
C MET A 90 7.23 14.12 -1.65
N ILE A 91 6.83 13.82 -2.90
CA ILE A 91 7.06 14.73 -4.03
C ILE A 91 6.24 16.00 -3.83
N ALA A 92 4.96 15.89 -3.49
CA ALA A 92 4.10 17.04 -3.20
C ALA A 92 4.66 17.91 -2.06
N ALA A 93 5.20 17.30 -1.00
CA ALA A 93 5.85 18.05 0.08
C ALA A 93 7.05 18.84 -0.42
N LYS A 94 7.91 18.26 -1.25
CA LYS A 94 9.05 18.98 -1.84
C LYS A 94 8.62 20.12 -2.76
N GLU A 95 7.54 19.96 -3.49
CA GLU A 95 6.98 21.02 -4.34
C GLU A 95 6.43 22.17 -3.49
N ASN A 96 5.73 21.87 -2.40
CA ASN A 96 5.28 22.87 -1.44
C ASN A 96 6.45 23.66 -0.82
N GLU A 97 7.58 23.00 -0.50
CA GLU A 97 8.78 23.67 -0.01
C GLU A 97 9.35 24.64 -1.05
N LYS A 98 9.35 24.28 -2.34
CA LYS A 98 9.76 25.16 -3.44
C LYS A 98 8.86 26.38 -3.58
N LEU A 99 7.58 26.28 -3.19
CA LEU A 99 6.64 27.40 -3.13
C LEU A 99 6.80 28.26 -1.87
N GLY A 100 7.77 27.96 -1.01
CA GLY A 100 8.10 28.75 0.18
C GLY A 100 7.46 28.27 1.48
N LEU A 101 6.75 27.12 1.51
CA LEU A 101 6.23 26.55 2.74
C LEU A 101 7.38 25.97 3.59
N LYS A 102 7.26 26.13 4.91
CA LYS A 102 8.16 25.43 5.84
C LYS A 102 7.96 23.91 5.74
N LYS A 103 9.01 23.13 5.98
CA LYS A 103 8.97 21.67 5.91
C LYS A 103 7.81 21.05 6.70
N SER A 104 7.54 21.53 7.92
CA SER A 104 6.41 21.05 8.73
C SER A 104 5.05 21.30 8.08
N GLN A 105 4.86 22.47 7.48
CA GLN A 105 3.65 22.82 6.74
C GLN A 105 3.51 21.96 5.47
N SER A 106 4.61 21.75 4.75
CA SER A 106 4.63 20.92 3.54
C SER A 106 4.25 19.49 3.84
N ILE A 107 4.77 18.90 4.90
CA ILE A 107 4.39 17.56 5.37
C ILE A 107 2.93 17.55 5.84
N PHE A 108 2.49 18.55 6.60
CA PHE A 108 1.10 18.63 7.04
C PHE A 108 0.13 18.56 5.84
N TYR A 109 0.30 19.42 4.85
CA TYR A 109 -0.59 19.48 3.68
C TYR A 109 -0.47 18.26 2.75
N SER A 110 0.70 17.66 2.65
CA SER A 110 0.93 16.56 1.72
C SER A 110 0.66 15.18 2.32
N VAL A 111 0.70 15.04 3.65
CA VAL A 111 0.56 13.76 4.36
C VAL A 111 -0.59 13.83 5.37
N TYR A 112 -0.42 14.59 6.46
CA TYR A 112 -1.33 14.52 7.60
C TYR A 112 -2.75 14.97 7.28
N SER A 113 -2.93 16.04 6.48
CA SER A 113 -4.26 16.50 6.08
C SER A 113 -5.05 15.50 5.22
N ARG A 114 -4.33 14.52 4.64
CA ARG A 114 -4.94 13.43 3.85
C ARG A 114 -5.30 12.20 4.68
N MET A 115 -4.87 12.15 5.94
CA MET A 115 -5.22 11.06 6.85
C MET A 115 -6.65 11.26 7.36
N ILE A 116 -7.60 10.53 6.79
CA ILE A 116 -9.03 10.64 7.10
C ILE A 116 -9.56 9.38 7.78
N ASN A 117 -10.59 9.54 8.59
CA ASN A 117 -11.26 8.41 9.22
C ASN A 117 -12.22 7.74 8.23
N LEU A 118 -11.92 6.49 7.87
CA LEU A 118 -12.71 5.70 6.93
C LEU A 118 -13.78 4.84 7.59
N ASN A 119 -13.83 4.73 8.91
CA ASN A 119 -14.75 3.83 9.62
C ASN A 119 -16.22 4.19 9.42
N LYS A 120 -16.49 5.43 9.04
CA LYS A 120 -17.85 5.92 8.74
C LYS A 120 -18.31 5.58 7.31
N TYR A 121 -17.41 5.08 6.46
CA TYR A 121 -17.76 4.71 5.09
C TYR A 121 -18.23 3.25 5.05
N PRO A 122 -19.46 2.99 4.62
CA PRO A 122 -20.01 1.63 4.60
C PRO A 122 -19.48 0.79 3.44
N SER A 123 -18.93 1.45 2.42
CA SER A 123 -18.56 0.83 1.15
C SER A 123 -17.04 0.79 0.95
N PHE A 124 -16.59 -0.18 0.18
CA PHE A 124 -15.22 -0.26 -0.30
C PHE A 124 -14.86 0.97 -1.12
N ILE A 125 -13.64 1.47 -0.96
CA ILE A 125 -13.14 2.65 -1.65
C ILE A 125 -12.20 2.20 -2.75
N GLU A 126 -12.57 2.41 -4.01
CA GLU A 126 -11.69 2.09 -5.13
C GLU A 126 -10.51 3.07 -5.18
N VAL A 127 -9.31 2.53 -5.40
CA VAL A 127 -8.06 3.29 -5.43
C VAL A 127 -7.15 2.78 -6.55
N ASP A 128 -6.17 3.57 -6.94
CA ASP A 128 -5.11 3.12 -7.85
C ASP A 128 -3.99 2.40 -7.11
N SER A 129 -3.79 2.73 -5.84
CA SER A 129 -2.87 2.04 -4.93
C SER A 129 -3.22 2.35 -3.48
N ALA A 130 -3.07 1.36 -2.60
CA ALA A 130 -3.12 1.49 -1.15
C ALA A 130 -2.46 0.25 -0.51
N PHE A 131 -2.12 0.32 0.78
CA PHE A 131 -1.66 -0.87 1.48
C PHE A 131 -2.20 -0.92 2.92
N GLY A 132 -1.92 0.12 3.73
CA GLY A 132 -2.43 0.24 5.09
C GLY A 132 -1.93 -0.86 6.04
N GLY A 133 -0.73 -1.42 5.78
CA GLY A 133 -0.12 -2.46 6.60
C GLY A 133 -0.53 -3.91 6.28
N LEU A 134 -1.67 -4.14 5.58
CA LEU A 134 -2.10 -5.46 5.14
C LEU A 134 -2.87 -5.38 3.81
N ALA A 135 -2.59 -6.30 2.90
CA ALA A 135 -3.34 -6.44 1.66
C ALA A 135 -3.55 -7.92 1.30
N ILE A 136 -4.72 -8.22 0.74
CA ILE A 136 -5.10 -9.51 0.18
C ILE A 136 -5.15 -9.36 -1.34
N TYR A 137 -4.43 -10.20 -2.05
CA TYR A 137 -4.36 -10.22 -3.51
C TYR A 137 -4.97 -11.51 -4.04
N LYS A 138 -5.82 -11.45 -5.07
CA LYS A 138 -6.09 -12.62 -5.91
C LYS A 138 -4.84 -12.93 -6.74
N ILE A 139 -4.28 -14.12 -6.60
CA ILE A 139 -3.03 -14.50 -7.29
C ILE A 139 -3.21 -14.44 -8.81
N SER A 140 -4.39 -14.82 -9.31
CA SER A 140 -4.74 -14.77 -10.73
C SER A 140 -4.69 -13.36 -11.33
N SER A 141 -4.84 -12.32 -10.51
CA SER A 141 -4.79 -10.92 -10.93
C SER A 141 -3.39 -10.31 -10.89
N ILE A 142 -2.38 -11.06 -10.42
CA ILE A 142 -0.99 -10.61 -10.40
C ILE A 142 -0.32 -11.00 -11.73
N PRO A 143 0.00 -10.04 -12.62
CA PRO A 143 0.68 -10.35 -13.88
C PRO A 143 2.02 -11.05 -13.65
N LYS A 144 2.38 -11.97 -14.54
CA LYS A 144 3.66 -12.71 -14.44
C LYS A 144 4.90 -11.82 -14.43
N ASN A 145 4.83 -10.66 -15.10
CA ASN A 145 5.90 -9.67 -15.14
C ASN A 145 5.82 -8.63 -14.01
N ALA A 146 4.82 -8.69 -13.15
CA ALA A 146 4.68 -7.76 -12.02
C ALA A 146 5.84 -7.93 -11.05
N LYS A 147 6.35 -6.80 -10.56
CA LYS A 147 7.44 -6.75 -9.58
C LYS A 147 7.31 -5.50 -8.71
N TYR A 148 7.82 -5.58 -7.51
CA TYR A 148 7.97 -4.41 -6.66
C TYR A 148 9.15 -3.57 -7.13
N ILE A 149 8.96 -2.24 -7.21
CA ILE A 149 9.97 -1.28 -7.63
C ILE A 149 9.91 -0.11 -6.65
N GLY A 150 11.02 0.17 -5.97
CA GLY A 150 11.10 1.18 -4.91
C GLY A 150 11.50 2.58 -5.39
N VAL A 151 11.51 2.85 -6.68
CA VAL A 151 11.84 4.15 -7.28
C VAL A 151 10.96 4.43 -8.49
N ASP A 152 10.68 5.70 -8.74
CA ASP A 152 9.98 6.14 -9.95
C ASP A 152 10.90 6.16 -11.18
N LYS A 153 10.36 6.59 -12.34
CA LYS A 153 11.11 6.72 -13.61
C LYS A 153 12.29 7.71 -13.55
N ASN A 154 12.28 8.63 -12.59
CA ASN A 154 13.32 9.62 -12.35
C ASN A 154 14.29 9.19 -11.25
N ASN A 155 14.22 7.91 -10.80
CA ASN A 155 15.00 7.35 -9.70
C ASN A 155 14.75 8.01 -8.33
N ASN A 156 13.61 8.70 -8.15
CA ASN A 156 13.19 9.18 -6.84
C ASN A 156 12.59 8.01 -6.03
N PRO A 157 12.86 7.94 -4.71
CA PRO A 157 12.20 6.98 -3.84
C PRO A 157 10.68 7.08 -3.94
N THR A 158 10.01 5.95 -4.11
CA THR A 158 8.54 5.82 -4.08
C THR A 158 8.13 4.56 -3.36
N CYS A 159 6.91 4.52 -2.84
CA CYS A 159 6.38 3.32 -2.22
C CYS A 159 6.33 2.18 -3.25
N GLU A 160 6.91 1.05 -2.91
CA GLU A 160 7.03 -0.11 -3.80
C GLU A 160 5.68 -0.72 -4.18
N HIS A 161 4.65 -0.56 -3.33
CA HIS A 161 3.28 -0.98 -3.64
C HIS A 161 2.69 -0.21 -4.82
N VAL A 162 3.02 1.07 -4.96
CA VAL A 162 2.46 1.93 -6.03
C VAL A 162 2.76 1.36 -7.40
N LEU A 163 4.02 1.01 -7.66
CA LEU A 163 4.41 0.47 -8.96
C LEU A 163 3.97 -0.99 -9.12
N PHE A 164 3.91 -1.78 -8.05
CA PHE A 164 3.36 -3.13 -8.09
C PHE A 164 1.85 -3.11 -8.43
N HIS A 165 1.09 -2.23 -7.80
CA HIS A 165 -0.32 -2.04 -8.10
C HIS A 165 -0.57 -1.53 -9.53
N LYS A 166 0.35 -0.73 -10.06
CA LYS A 166 0.26 -0.27 -11.46
C LYS A 166 0.29 -1.44 -12.46
N PHE A 167 1.05 -2.50 -12.21
CA PHE A 167 0.98 -3.71 -13.05
C PHE A 167 -0.41 -4.33 -13.04
N ILE A 168 -1.03 -4.43 -11.86
CA ILE A 168 -2.37 -5.01 -11.67
C ILE A 168 -3.42 -4.12 -12.35
N LYS A 169 -3.40 -2.80 -12.11
CA LYS A 169 -4.32 -1.84 -12.74
C LYS A 169 -4.21 -1.84 -14.26
N ASN A 170 -3.00 -1.89 -14.82
CA ASN A 170 -2.78 -1.94 -16.27
C ASN A 170 -3.32 -3.22 -16.92
N SER A 171 -3.53 -4.28 -16.14
CA SER A 171 -4.18 -5.52 -16.58
C SER A 171 -5.69 -5.53 -16.32
N GLY A 172 -6.29 -4.38 -15.99
CA GLY A 172 -7.73 -4.26 -15.69
C GLY A 172 -8.12 -4.59 -14.25
N GLY A 173 -7.16 -4.84 -13.37
CA GLY A 173 -7.44 -5.19 -11.98
C GLY A 173 -7.99 -4.04 -11.15
N LYS A 174 -8.82 -4.38 -10.16
CA LYS A 174 -9.50 -3.45 -9.26
C LYS A 174 -8.91 -3.54 -7.85
N ILE A 175 -8.55 -2.40 -7.31
CA ILE A 175 -7.92 -2.28 -5.98
C ILE A 175 -8.85 -1.48 -5.07
N PHE A 176 -9.10 -1.99 -3.88
CA PHE A 176 -9.99 -1.35 -2.90
C PHE A 176 -9.36 -1.29 -1.51
N ILE A 177 -9.64 -0.20 -0.80
CA ILE A 177 -9.53 -0.17 0.65
C ILE A 177 -10.85 -0.72 1.22
N ASN A 178 -10.77 -1.67 2.14
CA ASN A 178 -11.91 -2.15 2.91
C ASN A 178 -11.95 -1.43 4.27
N PRO A 179 -12.88 -0.48 4.50
CA PRO A 179 -12.98 0.22 5.77
C PRO A 179 -13.24 -0.68 6.97
N GLN A 180 -13.78 -1.90 6.76
CA GLN A 180 -14.08 -2.87 7.83
C GLN A 180 -12.90 -3.81 8.14
N MET A 181 -11.89 -3.89 7.27
CA MET A 181 -10.68 -4.68 7.53
C MET A 181 -9.70 -3.88 8.41
N ILE A 182 -10.09 -3.62 9.64
CA ILE A 182 -9.32 -2.85 10.61
C ILE A 182 -8.23 -3.74 11.20
N ILE A 183 -6.97 -3.34 11.05
CA ILE A 183 -5.81 -4.10 11.55
C ILE A 183 -5.31 -3.62 12.93
N GLY A 184 -5.64 -2.41 13.32
CA GLY A 184 -5.21 -1.76 14.57
C GLY A 184 -5.42 -0.26 14.50
N LYS A 185 -4.83 0.46 15.44
CA LYS A 185 -4.70 1.92 15.38
C LYS A 185 -3.60 2.32 14.41
N ALA A 186 -3.73 3.50 13.83
CA ALA A 186 -2.64 4.09 13.06
C ALA A 186 -1.39 4.24 13.96
N PRO A 187 -0.18 3.99 13.42
CA PRO A 187 1.04 4.18 14.20
C PRO A 187 1.16 5.65 14.59
N HIS A 188 1.41 5.90 15.87
CA HIS A 188 1.73 7.23 16.36
C HIS A 188 3.15 7.56 15.87
N GLU A 189 3.27 8.47 14.93
CA GLU A 189 4.48 9.12 14.40
C GLU A 189 5.59 8.18 13.89
N HIS A 190 5.91 8.36 12.64
CA HIS A 190 7.20 8.00 12.06
C HIS A 190 7.88 9.26 11.48
#